data_9f620caa1c929a5261be4d2a832e7044
#
_entry.id   9f620caa1c929a5261be4d2a832e7044
#
_cell.length_a   1.000
_cell.length_b   1.000
_cell.length_c   1.000
_cell.angle_alpha   90.00
_cell.angle_beta   90.00
_cell.angle_gamma   90.00
#
_symmetry.space_group_name_H-M   'P 1'
#
loop_
_entity.id
_entity.type
_entity.pdbx_description
1 polymer ?
#
loop_
_entity_poly.entity_id
_entity_poly.type
_entity_poly.pdbx_seq_one_letter_code
_entity_poly.pdbx_strand_id
1 'polypeptide(L)'
;PNAISRTPFSTEEIQTVWKWKSTNEYISIILMLIYTGVRISELLDLKKENVNLSERWFDVIASKTQAGIRKVPINQKILPFFQVWYSKNDCEYLISTPEGKHFEYRNYYDSYWKPFMNQMHVEHRPHDCRHTCISLLATAGVDERMIKKIVGHKGQGVTQTVYTHFEIDALLDA
;
A
#
# COMPACT_ATOMS: atom_id res chain seq x y z
N PRO A 1 -6.97 -6.27 -27.15
CA PRO A 1 -6.30 -5.17 -26.53
C PRO A 1 -7.26 -4.42 -25.65
N ASN A 2 -7.67 -5.05 -24.66
CA ASN A 2 -8.48 -4.42 -23.67
C ASN A 2 -7.57 -3.61 -22.81
N ALA A 3 -7.55 -2.32 -23.07
CA ALA A 3 -7.00 -1.40 -22.12
C ALA A 3 -7.69 -1.72 -20.82
N ILE A 4 -7.01 -2.41 -19.94
CA ILE A 4 -7.52 -2.70 -18.64
C ILE A 4 -7.71 -1.36 -17.97
N SER A 5 -8.96 -1.09 -17.70
CA SER A 5 -9.38 0.11 -17.05
C SER A 5 -8.54 0.32 -15.79
N ARG A 6 -7.75 1.38 -15.78
CA ARG A 6 -7.00 1.79 -14.60
C ARG A 6 -7.92 2.56 -13.68
N THR A 7 -8.90 1.86 -13.15
CA THR A 7 -9.94 2.46 -12.35
C THR A 7 -9.64 2.25 -10.88
N PRO A 8 -9.73 3.29 -10.04
CA PRO A 8 -9.61 3.09 -8.60
C PRO A 8 -10.69 2.16 -8.08
N PHE A 9 -10.43 1.55 -6.94
CA PHE A 9 -11.48 0.83 -6.21
C PHE A 9 -12.59 1.81 -5.87
N SER A 10 -13.83 1.39 -6.03
CA SER A 10 -14.97 2.18 -5.57
C SER A 10 -15.08 2.11 -4.04
N THR A 11 -15.88 3.01 -3.45
CA THR A 11 -16.13 2.99 -2.02
C THR A 11 -16.69 1.64 -1.58
N GLU A 12 -17.62 1.08 -2.35
CA GLU A 12 -18.24 -0.21 -2.05
C GLU A 12 -17.22 -1.34 -2.12
N GLU A 13 -16.32 -1.27 -3.09
CA GLU A 13 -15.27 -2.28 -3.22
C GLU A 13 -14.29 -2.23 -2.06
N ILE A 14 -13.91 -1.03 -1.62
CA ILE A 14 -13.04 -0.86 -0.46
C ILE A 14 -13.72 -1.44 0.78
N GLN A 15 -15.01 -1.15 0.97
CA GLN A 15 -15.77 -1.70 2.08
C GLN A 15 -15.82 -3.23 2.04
N THR A 16 -15.92 -3.80 0.85
CA THR A 16 -15.90 -5.25 0.67
C THR A 16 -14.56 -5.82 1.15
N VAL A 17 -13.45 -5.19 0.78
CA VAL A 17 -12.13 -5.64 1.24
C VAL A 17 -12.03 -5.58 2.77
N TRP A 18 -12.49 -4.49 3.38
CA TRP A 18 -12.53 -4.37 4.84
C TRP A 18 -13.35 -5.49 5.49
N LYS A 19 -14.47 -5.85 4.88
CA LYS A 19 -15.35 -6.92 5.39
C LYS A 19 -14.65 -8.29 5.31
N TRP A 20 -13.89 -8.54 4.25
CA TRP A 20 -13.26 -9.83 4.02
C TRP A 20 -11.91 -10.00 4.72
N LYS A 21 -11.33 -8.93 5.25
CA LYS A 21 -9.98 -8.97 5.83
C LYS A 21 -9.82 -9.98 6.95
N SER A 22 -10.89 -10.28 7.67
CA SER A 22 -10.84 -11.23 8.78
C SER A 22 -10.88 -12.68 8.34
N THR A 23 -11.17 -12.93 7.07
CA THR A 23 -11.23 -14.31 6.55
C THR A 23 -9.84 -14.84 6.16
N ASN A 24 -8.91 -13.95 5.85
CA ASN A 24 -7.55 -14.33 5.47
C ASN A 24 -6.62 -13.14 5.69
N GLU A 25 -5.52 -13.36 6.41
CA GLU A 25 -4.58 -12.29 6.74
C GLU A 25 -3.92 -11.68 5.50
N TYR A 26 -3.82 -12.41 4.40
CA TYR A 26 -3.21 -11.90 3.17
C TYR A 26 -4.09 -10.88 2.46
N ILE A 27 -5.38 -10.80 2.81
CA ILE A 27 -6.26 -9.75 2.29
C ILE A 27 -5.83 -8.38 2.84
N SER A 28 -5.23 -8.33 4.02
CA SER A 28 -4.74 -7.07 4.58
C SER A 28 -3.74 -6.38 3.66
N ILE A 29 -3.03 -7.13 2.83
CA ILE A 29 -2.06 -6.56 1.88
C ILE A 29 -2.76 -5.60 0.91
N ILE A 30 -3.98 -5.94 0.49
CA ILE A 30 -4.77 -5.06 -0.40
C ILE A 30 -5.00 -3.71 0.28
N LEU A 31 -5.40 -3.74 1.54
CA LEU A 31 -5.65 -2.50 2.30
C LEU A 31 -4.35 -1.73 2.55
N MET A 32 -3.26 -2.43 2.82
CA MET A 32 -1.96 -1.79 2.98
C MET A 32 -1.54 -1.06 1.69
N LEU A 33 -1.82 -1.65 0.54
CA LEU A 33 -1.54 -1.01 -0.76
C LEU A 33 -2.44 0.20 -1.00
N ILE A 34 -3.73 0.09 -0.68
CA ILE A 34 -4.69 1.18 -0.89
C ILE A 34 -4.33 2.39 -0.03
N TYR A 35 -3.94 2.17 1.22
CA TYR A 35 -3.72 3.27 2.17
C TYR A 35 -2.27 3.77 2.22
N THR A 36 -1.36 3.19 1.44
CA THR A 36 0.01 3.69 1.31
C THR A 36 0.35 4.19 -0.08
N GLY A 37 -0.32 3.67 -1.10
CA GLY A 37 -0.06 4.05 -2.48
C GLY A 37 1.24 3.50 -3.06
N VAL A 38 1.92 2.60 -2.36
CA VAL A 38 3.15 2.01 -2.87
C VAL A 38 2.84 0.99 -3.98
N ARG A 39 3.85 0.72 -4.79
CA ARG A 39 3.78 -0.37 -5.77
C ARG A 39 3.85 -1.70 -5.03
N ILE A 40 3.22 -2.74 -5.60
CA ILE A 40 3.22 -4.06 -4.97
C ILE A 40 4.64 -4.57 -4.70
N SER A 41 5.55 -4.36 -5.64
CA SER A 41 6.94 -4.78 -5.44
C SER A 41 7.60 -4.04 -4.28
N GLU A 42 7.29 -2.76 -4.12
CA GLU A 42 7.82 -1.97 -3.01
C GLU A 42 7.37 -2.51 -1.66
N LEU A 43 6.12 -2.97 -1.57
CA LEU A 43 5.60 -3.55 -0.33
C LEU A 43 6.17 -4.94 -0.08
N LEU A 44 6.18 -5.80 -1.11
CA LEU A 44 6.70 -7.16 -0.95
C LEU A 44 8.20 -7.19 -0.66
N ASP A 45 8.93 -6.20 -1.14
CA ASP A 45 10.38 -6.10 -0.92
C ASP A 45 10.75 -5.25 0.30
N LEU A 46 9.75 -4.77 1.04
CA LEU A 46 9.99 -3.94 2.22
C LEU A 46 10.55 -4.79 3.36
N LYS A 47 11.71 -4.38 3.87
CA LYS A 47 12.34 -5.05 5.00
C LYS A 47 11.90 -4.44 6.31
N LYS A 48 11.82 -5.27 7.35
CA LYS A 48 11.44 -4.82 8.69
C LYS A 48 12.34 -3.71 9.21
N GLU A 49 13.64 -3.76 8.87
CA GLU A 49 14.59 -2.73 9.31
C GLU A 49 14.25 -1.33 8.80
N ASN A 50 13.45 -1.24 7.73
CA ASN A 50 13.05 0.03 7.15
C ASN A 50 11.66 0.49 7.60
N VAL A 51 11.07 -0.20 8.59
CA VAL A 51 9.75 0.12 9.11
C VAL A 51 9.89 0.68 10.52
N ASN A 52 9.34 1.86 10.75
CA ASN A 52 9.27 2.47 12.08
C ASN A 52 7.82 2.48 12.54
N LEU A 53 7.45 1.46 13.33
CA LEU A 53 6.06 1.33 13.78
C LEU A 53 5.67 2.41 14.78
N SER A 54 6.61 2.81 15.65
CA SER A 54 6.29 3.80 16.68
C SER A 54 6.04 5.18 16.09
N GLU A 55 6.77 5.56 15.04
CA GLU A 55 6.60 6.84 14.37
C GLU A 55 5.67 6.75 13.16
N ARG A 56 5.26 5.55 12.79
CA ARG A 56 4.31 5.27 11.72
C ARG A 56 4.78 5.74 10.35
N TRP A 57 5.94 5.22 9.95
CA TRP A 57 6.41 5.41 8.57
C TRP A 57 7.33 4.27 8.18
N PHE A 58 7.60 4.15 6.89
CA PHE A 58 8.62 3.24 6.39
C PHE A 58 9.33 3.86 5.20
N ASP A 59 10.55 3.38 4.95
CA ASP A 59 11.37 3.87 3.85
C ASP A 59 11.28 2.94 2.65
N VAL A 60 10.99 3.52 1.48
CA VAL A 60 11.18 2.84 0.21
C VAL A 60 12.59 3.20 -0.25
N ILE A 61 13.51 2.25 -0.16
CA ILE A 61 14.94 2.51 -0.39
C ILE A 61 15.40 2.10 -1.78
N ALA A 62 14.59 1.36 -2.54
CA ALA A 62 14.91 0.94 -3.89
C ALA A 62 13.69 1.13 -4.77
N SER A 63 13.88 1.83 -5.88
CA SER A 63 12.81 2.11 -6.82
C SER A 63 13.39 2.24 -8.22
N LYS A 64 12.54 2.04 -9.23
CA LYS A 64 12.93 2.22 -10.63
C LYS A 64 13.32 3.65 -10.94
N THR A 65 12.88 4.62 -10.13
CA THR A 65 13.19 6.03 -10.31
C THR A 65 13.64 6.64 -9.00
N GLN A 66 14.42 7.71 -9.08
CA GLN A 66 14.87 8.45 -7.90
C GLN A 66 13.68 8.98 -7.09
N ALA A 67 12.63 9.40 -7.78
CA ALA A 67 11.42 9.91 -7.11
C ALA A 67 10.71 8.84 -6.29
N GLY A 68 10.96 7.56 -6.56
CA GLY A 68 10.36 6.47 -5.81
C GLY A 68 10.98 6.26 -4.44
N ILE A 69 12.21 6.72 -4.23
CA ILE A 69 12.90 6.61 -2.93
C ILE A 69 12.31 7.67 -2.00
N ARG A 70 11.68 7.20 -0.91
CA ARG A 70 10.89 8.12 -0.08
C ARG A 70 10.48 7.48 1.24
N LYS A 71 10.00 8.33 2.16
CA LYS A 71 9.30 7.87 3.37
C LYS A 71 7.82 7.85 3.10
N VAL A 72 7.17 6.80 3.54
CA VAL A 72 5.72 6.62 3.38
C VAL A 72 5.07 6.57 4.75
N PRO A 73 4.08 7.41 5.03
CA PRO A 73 3.37 7.38 6.31
C PRO A 73 2.45 6.16 6.38
N ILE A 74 2.27 5.65 7.60
CA ILE A 74 1.37 4.53 7.86
C ILE A 74 0.11 5.09 8.49
N ASN A 75 -1.00 5.01 7.76
CA ASN A 75 -2.31 5.42 8.25
C ASN A 75 -2.70 4.56 9.47
N GLN A 76 -3.32 5.18 10.47
CA GLN A 76 -3.71 4.47 11.67
C GLN A 76 -4.65 3.29 11.40
N LYS A 77 -5.47 3.39 10.37
CA LYS A 77 -6.41 2.30 10.03
C LYS A 77 -5.68 1.00 9.67
N ILE A 78 -4.50 1.11 9.06
CA ILE A 78 -3.74 -0.06 8.62
C ILE A 78 -2.53 -0.36 9.51
N LEU A 79 -2.27 0.47 10.51
CA LEU A 79 -1.17 0.22 11.44
C LEU A 79 -1.25 -1.17 12.08
N PRO A 80 -2.42 -1.66 12.51
CA PRO A 80 -2.52 -3.02 13.06
C PRO A 80 -2.03 -4.10 12.11
N PHE A 81 -2.23 -3.94 10.81
CA PHE A 81 -1.74 -4.90 9.82
C PHE A 81 -0.22 -4.91 9.78
N PHE A 82 0.41 -3.73 9.81
CA PHE A 82 1.88 -3.64 9.86
C PHE A 82 2.42 -4.29 11.13
N GLN A 83 1.75 -4.07 12.27
CA GLN A 83 2.15 -4.66 13.54
C GLN A 83 2.09 -6.18 13.52
N VAL A 84 1.00 -6.73 12.99
CA VAL A 84 0.81 -8.18 12.87
C VAL A 84 1.89 -8.79 11.98
N TRP A 85 2.11 -8.21 10.81
CA TRP A 85 3.13 -8.70 9.89
C TRP A 85 4.54 -8.60 10.47
N TYR A 86 4.83 -7.50 11.15
CA TYR A 86 6.13 -7.29 11.76
C TYR A 86 6.46 -8.35 12.81
N SER A 87 5.47 -8.72 13.60
CA SER A 87 5.65 -9.64 14.74
C SER A 87 5.43 -11.11 14.38
N LYS A 88 5.08 -11.41 13.14
CA LYS A 88 4.60 -12.73 12.74
C LYS A 88 5.68 -13.81 12.81
N ASN A 89 6.88 -13.49 12.38
CA ASN A 89 8.00 -14.45 12.30
C ASN A 89 9.32 -13.69 12.20
N ASP A 90 10.41 -14.43 11.99
CA ASP A 90 11.75 -13.86 11.91
C ASP A 90 12.18 -13.50 10.50
N CYS A 91 11.25 -13.50 9.53
CA CYS A 91 11.57 -13.12 8.17
C CYS A 91 12.12 -11.70 8.12
N GLU A 92 13.14 -11.48 7.33
CA GLU A 92 13.74 -10.17 7.12
C GLU A 92 12.75 -9.18 6.51
N TYR A 93 11.85 -9.69 5.65
CA TYR A 93 10.83 -8.87 4.98
C TYR A 93 9.58 -8.75 5.83
N LEU A 94 8.90 -7.60 5.71
CA LEU A 94 7.68 -7.36 6.47
C LEU A 94 6.61 -8.40 6.13
N ILE A 95 6.33 -8.54 4.82
CA ILE A 95 5.36 -9.51 4.33
C ILE A 95 6.11 -10.81 4.02
N SER A 96 5.53 -11.93 4.43
CA SER A 96 6.17 -13.23 4.24
C SER A 96 5.18 -14.28 3.77
N THR A 97 5.70 -15.32 3.12
CA THR A 97 4.90 -16.49 2.74
C THR A 97 4.50 -17.27 4.00
N PRO A 98 3.56 -18.23 3.89
CA PRO A 98 3.25 -19.11 5.04
C PRO A 98 4.46 -19.83 5.62
N GLU A 99 5.50 -20.05 4.80
CA GLU A 99 6.74 -20.68 5.24
C GLU A 99 7.74 -19.68 5.87
N GLY A 100 7.33 -18.40 5.98
CA GLY A 100 8.18 -17.38 6.57
C GLY A 100 9.29 -16.86 5.66
N LYS A 101 9.07 -16.88 4.36
CA LYS A 101 10.07 -16.46 3.36
C LYS A 101 9.62 -15.24 2.60
N HIS A 102 10.57 -14.64 1.87
CA HIS A 102 10.28 -13.52 0.98
C HIS A 102 9.18 -13.88 -0.01
N PHE A 103 8.24 -12.97 -0.22
CA PHE A 103 7.11 -13.18 -1.10
C PHE A 103 7.43 -12.63 -2.48
N GLU A 104 7.47 -13.49 -3.48
CA GLU A 104 7.67 -13.04 -4.85
C GLU A 104 6.35 -12.63 -5.48
N TYR A 105 6.40 -11.61 -6.35
CA TYR A 105 5.20 -11.04 -6.93
C TYR A 105 4.34 -12.08 -7.66
N ARG A 106 4.96 -12.92 -8.49
CA ARG A 106 4.21 -13.89 -9.28
C ARG A 106 3.43 -14.86 -8.40
N ASN A 107 4.07 -15.35 -7.34
CA ASN A 107 3.41 -16.21 -6.38
C ASN A 107 2.24 -15.50 -5.68
N TYR A 108 2.49 -14.27 -5.22
CA TYR A 108 1.44 -13.48 -4.58
C TYR A 108 0.27 -13.26 -5.52
N TYR A 109 0.54 -12.84 -6.76
CA TYR A 109 -0.50 -12.52 -7.72
C TYR A 109 -1.35 -13.75 -8.05
N ASP A 110 -0.71 -14.86 -8.41
CA ASP A 110 -1.42 -16.05 -8.86
C ASP A 110 -2.14 -16.79 -7.73
N SER A 111 -1.53 -16.86 -6.55
CA SER A 111 -2.04 -17.67 -5.45
C SER A 111 -2.89 -16.90 -4.45
N TYR A 112 -2.82 -15.58 -4.44
CA TYR A 112 -3.53 -14.76 -3.45
C TYR A 112 -4.37 -13.66 -4.09
N TRP A 113 -3.76 -12.77 -4.87
CA TRP A 113 -4.50 -11.65 -5.45
C TRP A 113 -5.67 -12.11 -6.33
N LYS A 114 -5.39 -12.91 -7.35
CA LYS A 114 -6.44 -13.38 -8.28
C LYS A 114 -7.55 -14.14 -7.56
N PRO A 115 -7.23 -15.12 -6.70
CA PRO A 115 -8.30 -15.80 -5.95
C PRO A 115 -9.13 -14.86 -5.08
N PHE A 116 -8.50 -13.87 -4.42
CA PHE A 116 -9.24 -12.90 -3.61
C PHE A 116 -10.17 -12.05 -4.46
N MET A 117 -9.69 -11.59 -5.62
CA MET A 117 -10.53 -10.81 -6.54
C MET A 117 -11.77 -11.61 -6.94
N ASN A 118 -11.58 -12.89 -7.27
CA ASN A 118 -12.70 -13.77 -7.62
C ASN A 118 -13.68 -13.98 -6.47
N GLN A 119 -13.14 -14.23 -5.27
CA GLN A 119 -13.98 -14.46 -4.09
C GLN A 119 -14.82 -13.25 -3.71
N MET A 120 -14.24 -12.07 -3.81
CA MET A 120 -14.91 -10.82 -3.45
C MET A 120 -15.73 -10.23 -4.59
N HIS A 121 -15.70 -10.84 -5.77
CA HIS A 121 -16.37 -10.34 -6.98
C HIS A 121 -15.94 -8.92 -7.33
N VAL A 122 -14.63 -8.68 -7.24
CA VAL A 122 -14.01 -7.40 -7.56
C VAL A 122 -12.97 -7.65 -8.64
N GLU A 123 -12.86 -6.73 -9.59
CA GLU A 123 -11.91 -6.86 -10.70
C GLU A 123 -10.93 -5.69 -10.71
N HIS A 124 -9.73 -5.93 -10.15
CA HIS A 124 -8.67 -4.95 -10.14
C HIS A 124 -7.32 -5.62 -10.22
N ARG A 125 -6.33 -4.85 -10.62
CA ARG A 125 -4.91 -5.23 -10.53
C ARG A 125 -4.29 -4.55 -9.32
N PRO A 126 -3.20 -5.08 -8.79
CA PRO A 126 -2.53 -4.46 -7.64
C PRO A 126 -2.23 -2.97 -7.84
N HIS A 127 -1.85 -2.56 -9.06
CA HIS A 127 -1.55 -1.17 -9.35
C HIS A 127 -2.76 -0.24 -9.16
N ASP A 128 -3.97 -0.77 -9.26
CA ASP A 128 -5.17 0.02 -9.01
C ASP A 128 -5.28 0.49 -7.57
N CYS A 129 -4.64 -0.20 -6.63
CA CYS A 129 -4.57 0.24 -5.24
C CYS A 129 -3.85 1.59 -5.14
N ARG A 130 -2.80 1.78 -5.93
CA ARG A 130 -2.06 3.03 -5.98
C ARG A 130 -2.93 4.16 -6.54
N HIS A 131 -3.67 3.87 -7.62
CA HIS A 131 -4.64 4.84 -8.15
C HIS A 131 -5.72 5.17 -7.13
N THR A 132 -6.15 4.18 -6.36
CA THR A 132 -7.12 4.38 -5.29
C THR A 132 -6.59 5.32 -4.22
N CYS A 133 -5.34 5.13 -3.80
CA CYS A 133 -4.71 6.00 -2.83
C CYS A 133 -4.66 7.44 -3.33
N ILE A 134 -4.23 7.64 -4.57
CA ILE A 134 -4.17 8.96 -5.19
C ILE A 134 -5.55 9.61 -5.18
N SER A 135 -6.58 8.84 -5.56
CA SER A 135 -7.95 9.33 -5.60
C SER A 135 -8.46 9.73 -4.21
N LEU A 136 -8.18 8.90 -3.19
CA LEU A 136 -8.58 9.20 -1.81
C LEU A 136 -7.91 10.46 -1.30
N LEU A 137 -6.62 10.61 -1.57
CA LEU A 137 -5.87 11.80 -1.16
C LEU A 137 -6.39 13.05 -1.86
N ALA A 138 -6.65 12.95 -3.16
CA ALA A 138 -7.19 14.08 -3.94
C ALA A 138 -8.57 14.47 -3.43
N THR A 139 -9.44 13.50 -3.17
CA THR A 139 -10.79 13.75 -2.65
C THR A 139 -10.74 14.41 -1.27
N ALA A 140 -9.74 14.06 -0.47
CA ALA A 140 -9.53 14.64 0.85
C ALA A 140 -8.89 16.04 0.79
N GLY A 141 -8.57 16.53 -0.41
CA GLY A 141 -8.03 17.88 -0.57
C GLY A 141 -6.51 17.99 -0.40
N VAL A 142 -5.80 16.87 -0.47
CA VAL A 142 -4.36 16.89 -0.36
C VAL A 142 -3.75 17.51 -1.63
N ASP A 143 -2.77 18.37 -1.45
CA ASP A 143 -2.09 19.03 -2.55
C ASP A 143 -1.45 18.00 -3.49
N GLU A 144 -1.54 18.25 -4.80
CA GLU A 144 -1.03 17.34 -5.83
C GLU A 144 0.46 17.04 -5.66
N ARG A 145 1.26 18.03 -5.26
CA ARG A 145 2.69 17.82 -5.03
C ARG A 145 2.95 16.86 -3.88
N MET A 146 2.15 17.00 -2.82
CA MET A 146 2.24 16.11 -1.68
C MET A 146 1.87 14.68 -2.06
N ILE A 147 0.80 14.53 -2.85
CA ILE A 147 0.37 13.21 -3.35
C ILE A 147 1.52 12.57 -4.12
N LYS A 148 2.14 13.30 -5.03
CA LYS A 148 3.25 12.79 -5.83
C LYS A 148 4.42 12.33 -4.96
N LYS A 149 4.69 13.04 -3.87
CA LYS A 149 5.75 12.65 -2.94
C LYS A 149 5.43 11.36 -2.20
N ILE A 150 4.20 11.24 -1.71
CA ILE A 150 3.76 10.06 -0.97
C ILE A 150 3.86 8.82 -1.85
N VAL A 151 3.37 8.91 -3.08
CA VAL A 151 3.30 7.75 -3.97
C VAL A 151 4.56 7.58 -4.83
N GLY A 152 5.47 8.55 -4.83
CA GLY A 152 6.73 8.44 -5.56
C GLY A 152 6.61 8.64 -7.05
N HIS A 153 5.67 9.47 -7.51
CA HIS A 153 5.58 9.83 -8.91
C HIS A 153 6.72 10.76 -9.31
N LYS A 154 7.17 10.64 -10.56
CA LYS A 154 8.05 11.62 -11.15
C LYS A 154 7.38 12.98 -11.11
N GLY A 155 7.69 13.72 -10.09
CA GLY A 155 7.27 15.09 -9.96
C GLY A 155 8.44 15.98 -10.20
N GLN A 156 8.14 17.23 -10.40
CA GLN A 156 9.11 18.24 -10.59
C GLN A 156 9.94 18.51 -9.36
N GLY A 157 11.15 18.87 -9.59
CA GLY A 157 12.23 19.17 -8.71
C GLY A 157 11.86 19.53 -7.30
N VAL A 158 12.01 18.60 -6.41
CA VAL A 158 11.33 18.71 -5.18
C VAL A 158 12.23 19.03 -4.05
N THR A 159 12.03 20.19 -3.49
CA THR A 159 12.35 20.42 -2.11
C THR A 159 11.56 19.46 -1.27
N GLN A 160 12.25 18.74 -0.43
CA GLN A 160 11.60 17.83 0.50
C GLN A 160 10.71 18.65 1.44
N THR A 161 9.41 18.57 1.21
CA THR A 161 8.46 19.13 2.13
C THR A 161 8.19 18.08 3.19
N VAL A 162 8.45 18.43 4.42
CA VAL A 162 8.14 17.56 5.55
C VAL A 162 6.63 17.62 5.76
N TYR A 163 5.99 16.47 5.71
CA TYR A 163 4.59 16.35 6.09
C TYR A 163 4.50 15.53 7.36
N THR A 164 3.51 15.77 8.18
CA THR A 164 3.32 15.02 9.41
C THR A 164 2.37 13.86 9.16
N HIS A 165 2.62 12.74 9.84
CA HIS A 165 1.73 11.58 9.78
C HIS A 165 0.32 11.96 10.19
N PHE A 166 0.20 12.85 11.16
CA PHE A 166 -1.06 13.29 11.70
C PHE A 166 -1.92 13.95 10.61
N GLU A 167 -1.34 14.83 9.80
CA GLU A 167 -2.06 15.49 8.73
C GLU A 167 -2.55 14.50 7.68
N ILE A 168 -1.67 13.59 7.30
CA ILE A 168 -2.00 12.58 6.29
C ILE A 168 -3.11 11.66 6.80
N ASP A 169 -3.00 11.19 8.05
CA ASP A 169 -4.01 10.32 8.64
C ASP A 169 -5.37 11.01 8.70
N ALA A 170 -5.41 12.25 9.13
CA ALA A 170 -6.65 13.01 9.22
C ALA A 170 -7.32 13.14 7.85
N LEU A 171 -6.52 13.36 6.80
CA LEU A 171 -7.04 13.50 5.45
C LEU A 171 -7.51 12.17 4.87
N LEU A 172 -6.80 11.08 5.14
CA LEU A 172 -7.20 9.76 4.66
C LEU A 172 -8.43 9.22 5.38
N ASP A 173 -8.67 9.67 6.61
CA ASP A 173 -9.82 9.24 7.39
C ASP A 173 -11.10 10.02 7.03
N ALA A 174 -10.95 11.10 6.31
CA ALA A 174 -12.11 11.89 5.87
C ALA A 174 -12.87 11.22 4.68
#